data_77bd5869c07649509b61b58b240c43d7
#
_entry.id   77bd5869c07649509b61b58b240c43d7
#
_cell.length_a   1.000
_cell.length_b   1.000
_cell.length_c   1.000
_cell.angle_alpha   90.00
_cell.angle_beta   90.00
_cell.angle_gamma   90.00
#
_symmetry.space_group_name_H-M   'P 1'
#
loop_
_entity.id
_entity.type
_entity.pdbx_description
1 polymer ?
#
loop_
_entity_poly.entity_id
_entity_poly.type
_entity_poly.pdbx_seq_one_letter_code
_entity_poly.pdbx_strand_id
1 'polypeptide(L)'
;TQTLEQMCKAEALELRDKHEEVFLFYSGGSDSHYILQTFIDNDIKIDKIVMVKSGYRAADFEINDYALPFVKKLAIPFEVRCPDQQYYHDFYRDKPLEFRTQNEFWHHFRLNNHFENLQSSPQNRVNLFGKEKPKLVFVQNNWYTYFIDVEITNQPNQHNFYIENPMIYSKQCHMLKREIEKHRQPEEYNHITHYNENQDFWNKSI
;
A
#
# COMPACT_ATOMS: atom_id res chain seq x y z
N THR A 1 -9.67 24.79 4.95
CA THR A 1 -8.63 23.82 4.55
C THR A 1 -9.22 22.43 4.73
N GLN A 2 -9.25 21.62 3.68
CA GLN A 2 -9.81 20.25 3.73
C GLN A 2 -9.02 19.37 4.72
N THR A 3 -9.73 18.44 5.39
CA THR A 3 -9.09 17.40 6.19
C THR A 3 -8.53 16.30 5.30
N LEU A 4 -7.66 15.44 5.83
CA LEU A 4 -7.14 14.29 5.09
C LEU A 4 -8.27 13.35 4.67
N GLU A 5 -9.23 13.09 5.56
CA GLU A 5 -10.41 12.26 5.29
C GLU A 5 -11.25 12.82 4.13
N GLN A 6 -11.47 14.15 4.11
CA GLN A 6 -12.20 14.79 3.02
C GLN A 6 -11.48 14.65 1.67
N MET A 7 -10.14 14.75 1.68
CA MET A 7 -9.33 14.55 0.47
C MET A 7 -9.37 13.09 0.01
N CYS A 8 -9.21 12.13 0.92
CA CYS A 8 -9.29 10.71 0.61
C CYS A 8 -10.69 10.31 0.10
N LYS A 9 -11.75 10.86 0.70
CA LYS A 9 -13.12 10.67 0.21
C LYS A 9 -13.28 11.19 -1.22
N ALA A 10 -12.78 12.39 -1.50
CA ALA A 10 -12.88 12.99 -2.85
C ALA A 10 -12.15 12.13 -3.88
N GLU A 11 -10.94 11.63 -3.55
CA GLU A 11 -10.18 10.73 -4.39
C GLU A 11 -10.92 9.43 -4.65
N ALA A 12 -11.47 8.81 -3.61
CA ALA A 12 -12.24 7.57 -3.74
C ALA A 12 -13.47 7.72 -4.64
N LEU A 13 -14.19 8.85 -4.52
CA LEU A 13 -15.32 9.17 -5.38
C LEU A 13 -14.89 9.39 -6.83
N GLU A 14 -13.81 10.11 -7.06
CA GLU A 14 -13.26 10.36 -8.40
C GLU A 14 -12.83 9.06 -9.07
N LEU A 15 -12.17 8.16 -8.35
CA LEU A 15 -11.77 6.85 -8.87
C LEU A 15 -13.00 5.99 -9.21
N ARG A 16 -14.04 6.02 -8.35
CA ARG A 16 -15.27 5.28 -8.62
C ARG A 16 -16.04 5.83 -9.83
N ASP A 17 -16.02 7.13 -10.04
CA ASP A 17 -16.69 7.77 -11.18
C ASP A 17 -15.98 7.48 -12.51
N LYS A 18 -14.64 7.44 -12.48
CA LYS A 18 -13.81 7.18 -13.67
C LYS A 18 -13.78 5.72 -14.10
N HIS A 19 -14.02 4.78 -13.19
CA HIS A 19 -13.81 3.36 -13.45
C HIS A 19 -15.06 2.54 -13.14
N GLU A 20 -15.40 1.62 -14.05
CA GLU A 20 -16.52 0.70 -13.86
C GLU A 20 -16.23 -0.35 -12.78
N GLU A 21 -14.96 -0.73 -12.61
CA GLU A 21 -14.52 -1.67 -11.59
C GLU A 21 -13.39 -1.10 -10.74
N VAL A 22 -13.53 -1.19 -9.43
CA VAL A 22 -12.52 -0.80 -8.44
C VAL A 22 -12.10 -2.04 -7.66
N PHE A 23 -10.85 -2.46 -7.82
CA PHE A 23 -10.25 -3.56 -7.09
C PHE A 23 -9.23 -3.02 -6.09
N LEU A 24 -9.33 -3.43 -4.83
CA LEU A 24 -8.38 -3.06 -3.79
C LEU A 24 -7.42 -4.20 -3.49
N PHE A 25 -6.12 -3.97 -3.66
CA PHE A 25 -5.08 -4.86 -3.18
C PHE A 25 -4.83 -4.61 -1.69
N TYR A 26 -5.32 -5.53 -0.88
CA TYR A 26 -5.39 -5.38 0.57
C TYR A 26 -4.42 -6.33 1.27
N SER A 27 -3.40 -5.76 1.92
CA SER A 27 -2.38 -6.52 2.65
C SER A 27 -2.73 -6.77 4.13
N GLY A 28 -3.72 -6.05 4.68
CA GLY A 28 -4.00 -6.02 6.12
C GLY A 28 -3.18 -4.98 6.88
N GLY A 29 -2.17 -4.39 6.26
CA GLY A 29 -1.43 -3.28 6.83
C GLY A 29 -2.25 -1.98 6.86
N SER A 30 -1.84 -1.04 7.73
CA SER A 30 -2.56 0.20 8.01
C SER A 30 -2.93 1.00 6.75
N ASP A 31 -2.06 1.03 5.74
CA ASP A 31 -2.26 1.86 4.55
C ASP A 31 -3.40 1.36 3.68
N SER A 32 -3.39 0.08 3.35
CA SER A 32 -4.49 -0.54 2.59
C SER A 32 -5.79 -0.61 3.41
N HIS A 33 -5.67 -0.72 4.75
CA HIS A 33 -6.83 -0.71 5.63
C HIS A 33 -7.53 0.66 5.64
N TYR A 34 -6.76 1.75 5.71
CA TYR A 34 -7.32 3.09 5.67
C TYR A 34 -8.03 3.39 4.34
N ILE A 35 -7.52 2.88 3.22
CA ILE A 35 -8.22 2.98 1.92
C ILE A 35 -9.54 2.22 2.00
N LEU A 36 -9.52 0.96 2.45
CA LEU A 36 -10.73 0.14 2.58
C LEU A 36 -11.78 0.84 3.45
N GLN A 37 -11.35 1.39 4.59
CA GLN A 37 -12.23 2.11 5.50
C GLN A 37 -12.79 3.38 4.86
N THR A 38 -11.97 4.12 4.10
CA THR A 38 -12.44 5.33 3.36
C THR A 38 -13.60 4.99 2.42
N PHE A 39 -13.52 3.87 1.70
CA PHE A 39 -14.60 3.45 0.82
C PHE A 39 -15.85 3.02 1.61
N ILE A 40 -15.68 2.21 2.66
CA ILE A 40 -16.78 1.71 3.49
C ILE A 40 -17.52 2.85 4.19
N ASP A 41 -16.81 3.74 4.88
CA ASP A 41 -17.40 4.82 5.67
C ASP A 41 -18.15 5.87 4.84
N ASN A 42 -17.89 5.88 3.53
CA ASN A 42 -18.54 6.80 2.60
C ASN A 42 -19.50 6.10 1.62
N ASP A 43 -19.84 4.83 1.86
CA ASP A 43 -20.71 4.02 0.99
C ASP A 43 -20.24 3.98 -0.48
N ILE A 44 -18.93 4.02 -0.70
CA ILE A 44 -18.34 3.95 -2.03
C ILE A 44 -18.06 2.48 -2.35
N LYS A 45 -18.55 2.01 -3.48
CA LYS A 45 -18.44 0.60 -3.87
C LYS A 45 -17.02 0.20 -4.23
N ILE A 46 -16.54 -0.89 -3.60
CA ILE A 46 -15.40 -1.71 -4.05
C ILE A 46 -15.99 -2.98 -4.70
N ASP A 47 -15.54 -3.30 -5.91
CA ASP A 47 -16.03 -4.48 -6.64
C ASP A 47 -15.36 -5.77 -6.20
N LYS A 48 -14.07 -5.70 -5.82
CA LYS A 48 -13.34 -6.85 -5.28
C LYS A 48 -12.16 -6.42 -4.39
N ILE A 49 -11.90 -7.20 -3.35
CA ILE A 49 -10.68 -7.15 -2.53
C ILE A 49 -9.77 -8.29 -2.96
N VAL A 50 -8.50 -7.99 -3.25
CA VAL A 50 -7.47 -8.97 -3.61
C VAL A 50 -6.41 -9.01 -2.53
N MET A 51 -6.17 -10.16 -1.94
CA MET A 51 -5.10 -10.40 -0.96
C MET A 51 -4.07 -11.35 -1.56
N VAL A 52 -2.79 -10.97 -1.51
CA VAL A 52 -1.69 -11.76 -2.08
C VAL A 52 -0.81 -12.28 -0.97
N LYS A 53 -0.83 -13.61 -0.74
CA LYS A 53 -0.03 -14.30 0.26
C LYS A 53 1.31 -14.76 -0.30
N SER A 54 2.30 -14.83 0.58
CA SER A 54 3.62 -15.40 0.27
C SER A 54 3.64 -16.94 0.36
N GLY A 55 2.67 -17.52 1.04
CA GLY A 55 2.68 -18.93 1.41
C GLY A 55 3.48 -19.23 2.70
N TYR A 56 4.12 -18.24 3.30
CA TYR A 56 4.85 -18.37 4.56
C TYR A 56 4.08 -17.74 5.71
N ARG A 57 3.80 -18.54 6.73
CA ARG A 57 2.96 -18.11 7.86
C ARG A 57 3.46 -16.83 8.54
N ALA A 58 4.76 -16.70 8.71
CA ALA A 58 5.36 -15.54 9.38
C ALA A 58 5.24 -14.24 8.55
N ALA A 59 5.29 -14.35 7.21
CA ALA A 59 5.12 -13.20 6.33
C ALA A 59 3.63 -12.87 6.07
N ASP A 60 2.76 -13.87 6.23
CA ASP A 60 1.32 -13.76 5.96
C ASP A 60 0.48 -13.49 7.22
N PHE A 61 1.10 -13.18 8.38
CA PHE A 61 0.36 -13.03 9.64
C PHE A 61 -0.68 -11.90 9.57
N GLU A 62 -0.35 -10.76 8.95
CA GLU A 62 -1.29 -9.64 8.79
C GLU A 62 -2.52 -10.07 7.99
N ILE A 63 -2.31 -10.84 6.92
CA ILE A 63 -3.42 -11.34 6.10
C ILE A 63 -4.22 -12.38 6.86
N ASN A 64 -3.56 -13.34 7.52
CA ASN A 64 -4.24 -14.46 8.17
C ASN A 64 -5.00 -14.04 9.42
N ASP A 65 -4.37 -13.22 10.26
CA ASP A 65 -4.85 -12.93 11.61
C ASP A 65 -5.71 -11.66 11.68
N TYR A 66 -5.55 -10.74 10.70
CA TYR A 66 -6.29 -9.49 10.67
C TYR A 66 -7.13 -9.29 9.40
N ALA A 67 -6.50 -9.30 8.22
CA ALA A 67 -7.18 -8.95 6.98
C ALA A 67 -8.31 -9.91 6.62
N LEU A 68 -8.02 -11.20 6.57
CA LEU A 68 -8.99 -12.21 6.16
C LEU A 68 -10.18 -12.35 7.11
N PRO A 69 -10.00 -12.36 8.45
CA PRO A 69 -11.13 -12.32 9.39
C PRO A 69 -11.98 -11.06 9.27
N PHE A 70 -11.36 -9.92 8.96
CA PHE A 70 -12.07 -8.66 8.76
C PHE A 70 -12.88 -8.68 7.45
N VAL A 71 -12.25 -9.00 6.33
CA VAL A 71 -12.88 -9.01 5.00
C VAL A 71 -14.04 -10.00 4.91
N LYS A 72 -13.95 -11.15 5.59
CA LYS A 72 -15.04 -12.14 5.67
C LYS A 72 -16.34 -11.61 6.28
N LYS A 73 -16.28 -10.52 7.04
CA LYS A 73 -17.46 -9.87 7.65
C LYS A 73 -18.08 -8.85 6.71
N LEU A 74 -17.41 -8.48 5.62
CA LEU A 74 -17.88 -7.51 4.65
C LEU A 74 -18.69 -8.21 3.55
N ALA A 75 -19.67 -7.53 3.02
CA ALA A 75 -20.44 -8.00 1.84
C ALA A 75 -19.72 -7.66 0.52
N ILE A 76 -18.39 -7.66 0.52
CA ILE A 76 -17.55 -7.35 -0.64
C ILE A 76 -16.92 -8.65 -1.14
N PRO A 77 -17.01 -8.97 -2.44
CA PRO A 77 -16.30 -10.10 -3.02
C PRO A 77 -14.80 -10.01 -2.76
N PHE A 78 -14.16 -11.13 -2.41
CA PHE A 78 -12.73 -11.15 -2.19
C PHE A 78 -12.06 -12.39 -2.77
N GLU A 79 -10.78 -12.26 -3.04
CA GLU A 79 -9.92 -13.31 -3.57
C GLU A 79 -8.60 -13.35 -2.76
N VAL A 80 -8.15 -14.56 -2.43
CA VAL A 80 -6.83 -14.78 -1.80
C VAL A 80 -5.96 -15.52 -2.81
N ARG A 81 -4.86 -14.91 -3.21
CA ARG A 81 -3.86 -15.50 -4.10
C ARG A 81 -2.68 -15.99 -3.28
N CYS A 82 -2.29 -17.22 -3.54
CA CYS A 82 -1.14 -17.86 -2.89
C CYS A 82 -0.38 -18.66 -3.95
N PRO A 83 0.96 -18.66 -3.95
CA PRO A 83 1.73 -19.50 -4.86
C PRO A 83 1.42 -20.98 -4.59
N ASP A 84 1.24 -21.74 -5.64
CA ASP A 84 1.10 -23.20 -5.56
C ASP A 84 2.46 -23.91 -5.63
N GLN A 85 2.46 -25.23 -5.47
CA GLN A 85 3.69 -26.02 -5.51
C GLN A 85 4.38 -25.96 -6.87
N GLN A 86 3.61 -25.89 -7.96
CA GLN A 86 4.16 -25.81 -9.31
C GLN A 86 4.90 -24.47 -9.51
N TYR A 87 4.33 -23.36 -9.03
CA TYR A 87 4.97 -22.06 -9.08
C TYR A 87 6.31 -22.03 -8.32
N TYR A 88 6.36 -22.66 -7.12
CA TYR A 88 7.61 -22.81 -6.36
C TYR A 88 8.64 -23.61 -7.15
N HIS A 89 8.24 -24.75 -7.70
CA HIS A 89 9.13 -25.62 -8.46
C HIS A 89 9.70 -24.89 -9.68
N ASP A 90 8.86 -24.21 -10.45
CA ASP A 90 9.27 -23.50 -11.66
C ASP A 90 10.18 -22.31 -11.36
N PHE A 91 9.91 -21.58 -10.27
CA PHE A 91 10.74 -20.46 -9.83
C PHE A 91 12.18 -20.92 -9.47
N TYR A 92 12.31 -22.03 -8.77
CA TYR A 92 13.60 -22.50 -8.27
C TYR A 92 14.36 -23.41 -9.23
N ARG A 93 13.69 -24.01 -10.23
CA ARG A 93 14.28 -24.99 -11.14
C ARG A 93 15.56 -24.50 -11.82
N ASP A 94 15.52 -23.30 -12.37
CA ASP A 94 16.57 -22.76 -13.23
C ASP A 94 17.45 -21.71 -12.54
N LYS A 95 17.28 -21.51 -11.23
CA LYS A 95 18.05 -20.51 -10.48
C LYS A 95 19.24 -21.10 -9.76
N PRO A 96 20.43 -20.45 -9.81
CA PRO A 96 21.57 -20.80 -8.96
C PRO A 96 21.20 -20.77 -7.47
N LEU A 97 21.86 -21.60 -6.66
CA LEU A 97 21.54 -21.74 -5.23
C LEU A 97 21.61 -20.42 -4.45
N GLU A 98 22.57 -19.57 -4.78
CA GLU A 98 22.76 -18.26 -4.17
C GLU A 98 21.58 -17.28 -4.39
N PHE A 99 20.79 -17.50 -5.43
CA PHE A 99 19.59 -16.70 -5.76
C PHE A 99 18.29 -17.38 -5.34
N ARG A 100 18.36 -18.43 -4.54
CA ARG A 100 17.16 -19.16 -4.05
C ARG A 100 16.71 -18.64 -2.68
N THR A 101 16.64 -17.32 -2.52
CA THR A 101 16.17 -16.76 -1.27
C THR A 101 14.64 -16.62 -1.23
N GLN A 102 14.10 -16.70 -0.03
CA GLN A 102 12.68 -16.51 0.22
C GLN A 102 12.20 -15.11 -0.22
N ASN A 103 13.04 -14.08 -0.03
CA ASN A 103 12.72 -12.73 -0.41
C ASN A 103 12.61 -12.57 -1.93
N GLU A 104 13.52 -13.16 -2.70
CA GLU A 104 13.45 -13.12 -4.17
C GLU A 104 12.22 -13.83 -4.71
N PHE A 105 11.89 -14.99 -4.14
CA PHE A 105 10.65 -15.68 -4.48
C PHE A 105 9.44 -14.81 -4.23
N TRP A 106 9.36 -14.19 -3.05
CA TRP A 106 8.23 -13.33 -2.67
C TRP A 106 8.10 -12.12 -3.60
N HIS A 107 9.20 -11.44 -3.87
CA HIS A 107 9.22 -10.32 -4.82
C HIS A 107 8.75 -10.73 -6.20
N HIS A 108 9.26 -11.85 -6.72
CA HIS A 108 8.89 -12.36 -8.03
C HIS A 108 7.40 -12.74 -8.09
N PHE A 109 6.90 -13.46 -7.10
CA PHE A 109 5.49 -13.84 -7.04
C PHE A 109 4.58 -12.61 -6.93
N ARG A 110 4.93 -11.67 -6.09
CA ARG A 110 4.18 -10.42 -5.92
C ARG A 110 4.17 -9.60 -7.21
N LEU A 111 5.32 -9.46 -7.85
CA LEU A 111 5.45 -8.74 -9.11
C LEU A 111 4.62 -9.40 -10.21
N ASN A 112 4.73 -10.71 -10.40
CA ASN A 112 3.96 -11.41 -11.43
C ASN A 112 2.45 -11.29 -11.18
N ASN A 113 1.99 -11.47 -9.96
CA ASN A 113 0.58 -11.27 -9.65
C ASN A 113 0.10 -9.84 -9.87
N HIS A 114 0.97 -8.86 -9.65
CA HIS A 114 0.67 -7.48 -10.01
C HIS A 114 0.64 -7.31 -11.54
N PHE A 115 1.65 -7.80 -12.26
CA PHE A 115 1.77 -7.62 -13.71
C PHE A 115 0.70 -8.38 -14.49
N GLU A 116 0.42 -9.64 -14.18
CA GLU A 116 -0.61 -10.42 -14.86
C GLU A 116 -1.99 -9.76 -14.74
N ASN A 117 -2.30 -9.21 -13.57
CA ASN A 117 -3.54 -8.49 -13.37
C ASN A 117 -3.61 -7.17 -14.13
N LEU A 118 -2.49 -6.47 -14.25
CA LEU A 118 -2.44 -5.19 -14.95
C LEU A 118 -2.53 -5.37 -16.46
N GLN A 119 -1.87 -6.41 -17.01
CA GLN A 119 -1.91 -6.72 -18.43
C GLN A 119 -3.26 -7.29 -18.89
N SER A 120 -3.92 -8.06 -18.05
CA SER A 120 -5.23 -8.68 -18.33
C SER A 120 -6.42 -7.85 -17.85
N SER A 121 -6.18 -6.74 -17.15
CA SER A 121 -7.25 -5.89 -16.63
C SER A 121 -8.00 -5.19 -17.77
N PRO A 122 -9.34 -5.19 -17.76
CA PRO A 122 -10.13 -4.35 -18.64
C PRO A 122 -9.72 -2.87 -18.49
N GLN A 123 -9.78 -2.10 -19.57
CA GLN A 123 -9.39 -0.68 -19.58
C GLN A 123 -10.19 0.19 -18.60
N ASN A 124 -11.37 -0.27 -18.20
CA ASN A 124 -12.28 0.40 -17.28
C ASN A 124 -12.14 -0.03 -15.81
N ARG A 125 -11.15 -0.88 -15.49
CA ARG A 125 -10.82 -1.30 -14.12
C ARG A 125 -9.66 -0.49 -13.57
N VAL A 126 -9.73 -0.10 -12.28
CA VAL A 126 -8.59 0.40 -11.52
C VAL A 126 -8.20 -0.59 -10.41
N ASN A 127 -6.91 -0.82 -10.26
CA ASN A 127 -6.32 -1.61 -9.18
C ASN A 127 -5.68 -0.65 -8.18
N LEU A 128 -6.24 -0.56 -6.96
CA LEU A 128 -5.80 0.36 -5.91
C LEU A 128 -4.77 -0.30 -5.01
N PHE A 129 -3.72 0.46 -4.71
CA PHE A 129 -2.64 0.06 -3.82
C PHE A 129 -2.41 1.12 -2.74
N GLY A 130 -2.27 0.68 -1.49
CA GLY A 130 -1.87 1.51 -0.37
C GLY A 130 -0.35 1.57 -0.22
N LYS A 131 0.36 1.89 -1.30
CA LYS A 131 1.82 2.00 -1.25
C LYS A 131 2.23 3.39 -0.80
N GLU A 132 3.32 3.45 -0.05
CA GLU A 132 4.11 4.63 0.28
C GLU A 132 3.35 5.80 0.91
N LYS A 133 3.27 5.78 2.22
CA LYS A 133 3.11 7.03 2.98
C LYS A 133 4.42 7.83 2.92
N PRO A 134 4.36 9.17 2.90
CA PRO A 134 5.55 9.99 2.87
C PRO A 134 6.42 9.76 4.10
N LYS A 135 7.72 9.76 3.90
CA LYS A 135 8.75 9.74 4.93
C LYS A 135 9.56 11.01 4.82
N LEU A 136 9.89 11.61 5.95
CA LEU A 136 10.59 12.88 5.99
C LEU A 136 12.02 12.68 6.47
N VAL A 137 12.91 13.51 5.93
CA VAL A 137 14.29 13.67 6.38
C VAL A 137 14.60 15.15 6.46
N PHE A 138 15.35 15.54 7.50
CA PHE A 138 15.82 16.92 7.69
C PHE A 138 17.31 17.01 7.39
N VAL A 139 17.66 17.76 6.35
CA VAL A 139 19.06 17.93 5.90
C VAL A 139 19.30 19.39 5.57
N GLN A 140 20.42 19.96 6.04
CA GLN A 140 20.81 21.35 5.77
C GLN A 140 19.68 22.36 6.03
N ASN A 141 19.03 22.23 7.19
CA ASN A 141 17.91 23.07 7.62
C ASN A 141 16.64 23.02 6.72
N ASN A 142 16.50 22.00 5.91
CA ASN A 142 15.35 21.80 5.06
C ASN A 142 14.73 20.42 5.25
N TRP A 143 13.40 20.36 5.17
CA TRP A 143 12.64 19.12 5.13
C TRP A 143 12.54 18.60 3.70
N TYR A 144 12.85 17.33 3.52
CA TYR A 144 12.68 16.60 2.27
C TYR A 144 11.80 15.39 2.51
N THR A 145 11.09 14.97 1.48
CA THR A 145 10.39 13.69 1.46
C THR A 145 11.18 12.67 0.61
N TYR A 146 11.08 11.40 0.98
CA TYR A 146 11.71 10.32 0.25
C TYR A 146 10.81 9.08 0.21
N PHE A 147 11.06 8.21 -0.75
CA PHE A 147 10.35 6.95 -0.95
C PHE A 147 11.31 5.79 -0.71
N ILE A 148 10.82 4.69 -0.12
CA ILE A 148 11.61 3.48 0.12
C ILE A 148 11.25 2.38 -0.88
N ASP A 149 9.96 2.22 -1.18
CA ASP A 149 9.46 1.13 -2.04
C ASP A 149 9.08 1.64 -3.43
N VAL A 150 10.00 2.31 -4.11
CA VAL A 150 9.71 2.92 -5.41
C VAL A 150 9.70 1.88 -6.53
N GLU A 151 8.77 0.96 -6.48
CA GLU A 151 8.26 0.34 -7.70
C GLU A 151 7.03 1.13 -8.18
N ILE A 152 7.23 2.40 -8.49
CA ILE A 152 6.24 3.18 -9.24
C ILE A 152 6.37 2.74 -10.69
N THR A 153 5.76 1.63 -10.99
CA THR A 153 5.53 1.27 -12.37
C THR A 153 4.29 2.02 -12.82
N ASN A 154 4.42 2.92 -13.79
CA ASN A 154 3.30 3.49 -14.55
C ASN A 154 2.62 2.36 -15.34
N GLN A 155 1.96 1.47 -14.65
CA GLN A 155 1.21 0.40 -15.29
C GLN A 155 -0.21 0.90 -15.56
N PRO A 156 -0.75 0.62 -16.74
CA PRO A 156 -2.15 0.89 -17.03
C PRO A 156 -3.03 0.27 -15.93
N ASN A 157 -4.03 1.01 -15.47
CA ASN A 157 -4.98 0.56 -14.45
C ASN A 157 -4.43 0.32 -13.03
N GLN A 158 -3.20 0.73 -12.74
CA GLN A 158 -2.68 0.80 -11.38
C GLN A 158 -2.86 2.20 -10.82
N HIS A 159 -3.33 2.31 -9.59
CA HIS A 159 -3.40 3.58 -8.87
C HIS A 159 -2.85 3.44 -7.46
N ASN A 160 -1.83 4.20 -7.15
CA ASN A 160 -1.21 4.26 -5.82
C ASN A 160 -1.86 5.42 -5.04
N PHE A 161 -2.87 5.11 -4.27
CA PHE A 161 -3.86 6.02 -3.70
C PHE A 161 -3.29 7.28 -3.04
N TYR A 162 -2.15 7.15 -2.34
CA TYR A 162 -1.57 8.28 -1.62
C TYR A 162 -0.64 9.12 -2.49
N ILE A 163 0.23 8.49 -3.28
CA ILE A 163 1.31 9.19 -3.98
C ILE A 163 0.88 9.77 -5.32
N GLU A 164 -0.16 9.25 -5.93
CA GLU A 164 -0.66 9.78 -7.21
C GLU A 164 -1.58 10.99 -7.03
N ASN A 165 -2.07 11.24 -5.79
CA ASN A 165 -2.77 12.47 -5.46
C ASN A 165 -1.84 13.45 -4.72
N PRO A 166 -1.33 14.51 -5.41
CA PRO A 166 -0.39 15.46 -4.80
C PRO A 166 -0.94 16.18 -3.56
N MET A 167 -2.26 16.35 -3.49
CA MET A 167 -2.89 17.03 -2.35
C MET A 167 -2.92 16.14 -1.12
N ILE A 168 -3.25 14.87 -1.27
CA ILE A 168 -3.21 13.87 -0.19
C ILE A 168 -1.76 13.75 0.30
N TYR A 169 -0.82 13.53 -0.62
CA TYR A 169 0.59 13.38 -0.31
C TYR A 169 1.15 14.59 0.45
N SER A 170 0.92 15.80 -0.07
CA SER A 170 1.33 17.04 0.60
C SER A 170 0.72 17.20 1.99
N LYS A 171 -0.57 16.86 2.14
CA LYS A 171 -1.26 16.92 3.44
C LYS A 171 -0.62 15.97 4.45
N GLN A 172 -0.31 14.74 4.04
CA GLN A 172 0.37 13.76 4.88
C GLN A 172 1.77 14.23 5.29
N CYS A 173 2.56 14.82 4.36
CA CYS A 173 3.86 15.41 4.67
C CYS A 173 3.75 16.50 5.75
N HIS A 174 2.78 17.40 5.63
CA HIS A 174 2.56 18.46 6.62
C HIS A 174 2.09 17.93 7.98
N MET A 175 1.28 16.89 8.00
CA MET A 175 0.85 16.23 9.25
C MET A 175 2.04 15.58 9.95
N LEU A 176 2.83 14.80 9.24
CA LEU A 176 4.03 14.15 9.76
C LEU A 176 5.04 15.19 10.29
N LYS A 177 5.32 16.23 9.50
CA LYS A 177 6.20 17.32 9.93
C LYS A 177 5.74 17.94 11.24
N ARG A 178 4.47 18.32 11.34
CA ARG A 178 3.91 18.93 12.56
C ARG A 178 4.02 18.01 13.76
N GLU A 179 3.85 16.72 13.58
CA GLU A 179 3.95 15.75 14.66
C GLU A 179 5.38 15.63 15.16
N ILE A 180 6.35 15.58 14.24
CA ILE A 180 7.78 15.58 14.60
C ILE A 180 8.11 16.87 15.38
N GLU A 181 7.70 18.04 14.89
CA GLU A 181 7.96 19.34 15.52
C GLU A 181 7.32 19.51 16.91
N LYS A 182 6.27 18.75 17.24
CA LYS A 182 5.71 18.73 18.60
C LYS A 182 6.55 17.95 19.60
N HIS A 183 7.24 16.90 19.14
CA HIS A 183 7.88 15.92 20.01
C HIS A 183 9.40 15.99 20.00
N ARG A 184 9.98 16.78 19.12
CA ARG A 184 11.44 16.93 18.92
C ARG A 184 11.85 18.39 18.94
N GLN A 185 13.06 18.66 19.44
CA GLN A 185 13.68 19.97 19.32
C GLN A 185 14.38 20.10 17.96
N PRO A 186 14.56 21.35 17.43
CA PRO A 186 15.20 21.56 16.12
C PRO A 186 16.58 20.91 15.98
N GLU A 187 17.34 20.82 17.05
CA GLU A 187 18.68 20.22 17.09
C GLU A 187 18.61 18.70 16.85
N GLU A 188 17.50 18.08 17.15
CA GLU A 188 17.27 16.64 16.98
C GLU A 188 16.81 16.27 15.56
N TYR A 189 16.41 17.24 14.73
CA TYR A 189 15.85 16.96 13.39
C TYR A 189 16.89 16.33 12.44
N ASN A 190 18.18 16.62 12.61
CA ASN A 190 19.25 16.02 11.81
C ASN A 190 19.38 14.49 12.03
N HIS A 191 18.77 13.96 13.08
CA HIS A 191 18.75 12.54 13.39
C HIS A 191 17.49 11.84 12.88
N ILE A 192 16.53 12.59 12.31
CA ILE A 192 15.30 12.05 11.72
C ILE A 192 15.61 11.57 10.31
N THR A 193 16.41 10.51 10.25
CA THR A 193 16.75 9.83 8.99
C THR A 193 16.22 8.40 8.98
N HIS A 194 15.55 7.97 10.08
CA HIS A 194 15.19 6.59 10.26
C HIS A 194 13.74 6.29 9.88
N TYR A 195 13.60 5.23 9.11
CA TYR A 195 12.34 4.59 8.77
C TYR A 195 11.42 4.39 9.98
N ASN A 196 11.98 3.95 11.12
CA ASN A 196 11.22 3.61 12.33
C ASN A 196 10.46 4.80 12.93
N GLU A 197 11.03 6.00 12.95
CA GLU A 197 10.37 7.18 13.52
C GLU A 197 9.16 7.61 12.68
N ASN A 198 9.28 7.54 11.36
CA ASN A 198 8.17 7.80 10.45
C ASN A 198 7.08 6.71 10.56
N GLN A 199 7.49 5.47 10.73
CA GLN A 199 6.56 4.35 10.89
C GLN A 199 5.78 4.44 12.20
N ASP A 200 6.44 4.83 13.29
CA ASP A 200 5.80 5.02 14.60
C ASP A 200 4.72 6.10 14.56
N PHE A 201 4.94 7.17 13.82
CA PHE A 201 3.91 8.19 13.60
C PHE A 201 2.67 7.57 12.93
N TRP A 202 2.85 6.85 11.83
CA TRP A 202 1.73 6.29 11.08
C TRP A 202 0.98 5.21 11.86
N ASN A 203 1.68 4.40 12.65
CA ASN A 203 1.06 3.37 13.49
C ASN A 203 0.23 3.93 14.64
N LYS A 204 0.51 5.15 15.09
CA LYS A 204 -0.22 5.81 16.18
C LYS A 204 -1.36 6.70 15.70
N SER A 205 -1.38 7.03 14.41
CA SER A 205 -2.32 8.00 13.83
C SER A 205 -3.55 7.34 13.19
N ILE A 206 -3.64 6.02 13.27
CA ILE A 206 -4.72 5.17 12.81
C ILE A 206 -5.24 4.36 14.01
#